data_d1b161c8d7e68d358f7d569beb88dc57
#
_entry.id   d1b161c8d7e68d358f7d569beb88dc57
#
_cell.length_a   1.000
_cell.length_b   1.000
_cell.length_c   1.000
_cell.angle_alpha   90.00
_cell.angle_beta   90.00
_cell.angle_gamma   90.00
#
_symmetry.space_group_name_H-M   'P 1'
#
loop_
_entity.id
_entity.type
_entity.pdbx_description
1 polymer ?
#
loop_
_entity_poly.entity_id
_entity_poly.type
_entity_poly.pdbx_seq_one_letter_code
_entity_poly.pdbx_strand_id
1 'polypeptide(L)'
;MTEEIQKRIEAIKAGKVPDGYKKTVVRIVPSEWQEKRLSDLLRFQNGVNAEKEKFNSGIKMISVMDILDERPIVYDTIRGQVDIDEKALNNYSVTYGDILFQRSSETVEDAGKSNVYLDRERTATYSGFVIRGKKIADYDPVYLNELLKTTGVRQQIIKYAAGSQHINVSQDSLARVRVCLASEEEQQLIAEVLSKWGQAIELQEKLIEKLELQKKALIKKLLSPQKNWRREKIGSVAKSKKQY
;
A
#
# COMPACT_ATOMS: atom_id res chain seq x y z
N MET A 1 -1.57 20.08 20.50
CA MET A 1 -0.45 20.50 19.62
C MET A 1 0.02 21.84 20.16
N THR A 2 1.31 22.01 20.44
CA THR A 2 1.84 23.27 20.99
C THR A 2 1.85 24.36 19.93
N GLU A 3 1.75 25.64 20.35
CA GLU A 3 1.77 26.80 19.42
C GLU A 3 3.05 26.84 18.57
N GLU A 4 4.17 26.41 19.14
CA GLU A 4 5.46 26.32 18.45
C GLU A 4 5.46 25.29 17.32
N ILE A 5 4.88 24.11 17.55
CA ILE A 5 4.73 23.08 16.51
C ILE A 5 3.84 23.61 15.38
N GLN A 6 2.77 24.30 15.70
CA GLN A 6 1.86 24.86 14.70
C GLN A 6 2.57 25.91 13.84
N LYS A 7 3.33 26.82 14.43
CA LYS A 7 4.15 27.81 13.69
C LYS A 7 5.17 27.15 12.77
N ARG A 8 5.83 26.07 13.19
CA ARG A 8 6.76 25.30 12.34
C ARG A 8 6.04 24.67 11.14
N ILE A 9 4.89 24.05 11.38
CA ILE A 9 4.08 23.44 10.31
C ILE A 9 3.66 24.50 9.27
N GLU A 10 3.19 25.66 9.73
CA GLU A 10 2.80 26.76 8.84
C GLU A 10 3.98 27.32 8.03
N ALA A 11 5.13 27.47 8.66
CA ALA A 11 6.36 27.89 7.99
C ALA A 11 6.77 26.89 6.88
N ILE A 12 6.74 25.58 7.18
CA ILE A 12 7.05 24.52 6.22
C ILE A 12 6.04 24.53 5.07
N LYS A 13 4.74 24.67 5.34
CA LYS A 13 3.69 24.78 4.32
C LYS A 13 3.89 26.01 3.42
N ALA A 14 4.40 27.11 3.98
CA ALA A 14 4.75 28.30 3.22
C ALA A 14 6.10 28.21 2.49
N GLY A 15 6.78 27.05 2.51
CA GLY A 15 8.08 26.84 1.87
C GLY A 15 9.26 27.49 2.60
N LYS A 16 9.05 28.00 3.82
CA LYS A 16 10.11 28.55 4.68
C LYS A 16 10.78 27.41 5.45
N VAL A 17 12.08 27.50 5.63
CA VAL A 17 12.88 26.50 6.38
C VAL A 17 13.01 26.99 7.82
N PRO A 18 12.38 26.35 8.81
CA PRO A 18 12.53 26.68 10.22
C PRO A 18 13.93 26.36 10.75
N ASP A 19 14.32 26.92 11.88
CA ASP A 19 15.55 26.55 12.58
C ASP A 19 15.54 25.06 12.94
N GLY A 20 16.67 24.39 12.76
CA GLY A 20 16.81 22.94 12.95
C GLY A 20 16.30 22.09 11.78
N TYR A 21 15.90 22.71 10.66
CA TYR A 21 15.45 22.01 9.44
C TYR A 21 16.32 22.35 8.25
N LYS A 22 16.27 21.48 7.22
CA LYS A 22 16.92 21.69 5.93
C LYS A 22 15.96 21.38 4.78
N LYS A 23 16.15 22.08 3.65
CA LYS A 23 15.45 21.79 2.41
C LYS A 23 16.17 20.70 1.64
N THR A 24 15.45 19.68 1.21
CA THR A 24 15.95 18.58 0.39
C THR A 24 15.18 18.52 -0.93
N VAL A 25 15.57 17.60 -1.82
CA VAL A 25 14.82 17.34 -3.07
C VAL A 25 13.41 16.81 -2.77
N VAL A 26 13.22 16.11 -1.65
CA VAL A 26 11.94 15.51 -1.27
C VAL A 26 11.02 16.53 -0.62
N ARG A 27 11.52 17.21 0.41
CA ARG A 27 10.77 18.19 1.24
C ARG A 27 11.69 18.88 2.25
N ILE A 28 11.13 19.77 3.07
CA ILE A 28 11.79 20.32 4.25
C ILE A 28 11.72 19.25 5.35
N VAL A 29 12.86 18.88 5.92
CA VAL A 29 13.01 17.81 6.93
C VAL A 29 13.92 18.30 8.07
N PRO A 30 13.88 17.68 9.24
CA PRO A 30 14.87 17.91 10.29
C PRO A 30 16.31 17.80 9.77
N SER A 31 17.22 18.62 10.28
CA SER A 31 18.59 18.70 9.75
C SER A 31 19.40 17.41 9.94
N GLU A 32 19.09 16.63 10.98
CA GLU A 32 19.67 15.33 11.29
C GLU A 32 19.22 14.20 10.35
N TRP A 33 18.09 14.33 9.67
CA TRP A 33 17.62 13.29 8.74
C TRP A 33 18.58 13.17 7.55
N GLN A 34 18.84 11.92 7.15
CA GLN A 34 19.77 11.61 6.06
C GLN A 34 19.05 11.42 4.73
N GLU A 35 19.49 12.17 3.71
CA GLU A 35 19.03 11.94 2.35
C GLU A 35 19.77 10.73 1.76
N LYS A 36 19.04 9.72 1.28
CA LYS A 36 19.54 8.49 0.65
C LYS A 36 18.83 8.27 -0.68
N ARG A 37 19.49 7.56 -1.60
CA ARG A 37 18.82 7.00 -2.77
C ARG A 37 18.18 5.66 -2.40
N LEU A 38 17.10 5.26 -3.08
CA LEU A 38 16.54 3.93 -2.86
C LEU A 38 17.55 2.82 -3.22
N SER A 39 18.48 3.05 -4.16
CA SER A 39 19.58 2.13 -4.45
C SER A 39 20.54 1.89 -3.29
N ASP A 40 20.60 2.80 -2.32
CA ASP A 40 21.45 2.65 -1.12
C ASP A 40 20.75 1.72 -0.09
N LEU A 41 19.45 1.52 -0.20
CA LEU A 41 18.63 0.77 0.72
C LEU A 41 18.13 -0.55 0.14
N LEU A 42 17.90 -0.59 -1.18
CA LEU A 42 17.21 -1.66 -1.89
C LEU A 42 17.99 -2.09 -3.14
N ARG A 43 18.06 -3.40 -3.37
CA ARG A 43 18.50 -3.97 -4.65
C ARG A 43 17.27 -4.37 -5.46
N PHE A 44 17.13 -3.82 -6.66
CA PHE A 44 15.95 -4.03 -7.50
C PHE A 44 16.09 -5.23 -8.42
N GLN A 45 15.00 -5.97 -8.60
CA GLN A 45 14.90 -7.10 -9.52
C GLN A 45 13.46 -7.29 -10.00
N ASN A 46 13.28 -7.56 -11.31
CA ASN A 46 11.97 -7.95 -11.86
C ASN A 46 11.61 -9.38 -11.42
N GLY A 47 10.30 -9.66 -11.36
CA GLY A 47 9.80 -10.95 -10.91
C GLY A 47 9.73 -12.02 -11.99
N VAL A 48 9.13 -13.15 -11.60
CA VAL A 48 9.02 -14.36 -12.42
C VAL A 48 7.99 -14.17 -13.52
N ASN A 49 8.36 -14.52 -14.75
CA ASN A 49 7.44 -14.76 -15.84
C ASN A 49 7.25 -16.27 -15.97
N ALA A 50 6.14 -16.78 -15.45
CA ALA A 50 5.78 -18.20 -15.57
C ALA A 50 4.77 -18.41 -16.70
N GLU A 51 4.76 -19.62 -17.26
CA GLU A 51 3.75 -20.08 -18.21
C GLU A 51 2.39 -20.27 -17.49
N LYS A 52 1.28 -20.17 -18.24
CA LYS A 52 -0.08 -20.20 -17.66
C LYS A 52 -0.37 -21.48 -16.88
N GLU A 53 0.18 -22.59 -17.30
CA GLU A 53 -0.01 -23.92 -16.72
C GLU A 53 0.60 -24.06 -15.32
N LYS A 54 1.56 -23.20 -14.99
CA LYS A 54 2.26 -23.18 -13.68
C LYS A 54 1.57 -22.37 -12.60
N PHE A 55 0.49 -21.66 -12.94
CA PHE A 55 -0.27 -20.88 -11.96
C PHE A 55 -1.27 -21.75 -11.19
N ASN A 56 -1.67 -21.24 -10.01
CA ASN A 56 -2.64 -21.83 -9.07
C ASN A 56 -2.14 -23.06 -8.30
N SER A 57 -0.86 -23.35 -8.31
CA SER A 57 -0.22 -24.40 -7.49
C SER A 57 1.16 -23.96 -7.06
N GLY A 58 1.72 -24.64 -6.04
CA GLY A 58 3.07 -24.39 -5.57
C GLY A 58 3.17 -23.27 -4.52
N ILE A 59 4.19 -22.42 -4.67
CA ILE A 59 4.50 -21.35 -3.70
C ILE A 59 3.62 -20.12 -3.89
N LYS A 60 3.36 -19.40 -2.81
CA LYS A 60 2.66 -18.12 -2.84
C LYS A 60 3.42 -17.10 -3.70
N MET A 61 2.69 -16.45 -4.62
CA MET A 61 3.23 -15.46 -5.54
C MET A 61 2.52 -14.12 -5.40
N ILE A 62 3.28 -13.11 -5.01
CA ILE A 62 2.81 -11.74 -4.87
C ILE A 62 2.51 -11.16 -6.25
N SER A 63 1.32 -10.64 -6.41
CA SER A 63 0.80 -9.98 -7.60
C SER A 63 0.64 -8.46 -7.39
N VAL A 64 0.27 -7.74 -8.42
CA VAL A 64 -0.09 -6.32 -8.31
C VAL A 64 -1.25 -6.09 -7.35
N MET A 65 -2.23 -7.00 -7.29
CA MET A 65 -3.38 -6.88 -6.38
C MET A 65 -2.98 -6.94 -4.90
N ASP A 66 -1.92 -7.68 -4.56
CA ASP A 66 -1.41 -7.74 -3.19
C ASP A 66 -0.63 -6.47 -2.83
N ILE A 67 -0.02 -5.78 -3.82
CA ILE A 67 0.65 -4.49 -3.62
C ILE A 67 -0.37 -3.37 -3.40
N LEU A 68 -1.49 -3.41 -4.10
CA LEU A 68 -2.55 -2.39 -4.03
C LEU A 68 -3.44 -2.52 -2.78
N ASP A 69 -3.32 -3.61 -2.03
CA ASP A 69 -3.94 -3.70 -0.70
C ASP A 69 -3.20 -2.72 0.24
N GLU A 70 -3.96 -1.97 1.04
CA GLU A 70 -3.37 -0.97 1.94
C GLU A 70 -2.61 -1.59 3.12
N ARG A 71 -2.93 -2.85 3.44
CA ARG A 71 -2.28 -3.62 4.50
C ARG A 71 -0.94 -4.17 4.04
N PRO A 72 0.06 -4.25 4.94
CA PRO A 72 1.32 -4.94 4.64
C PRO A 72 1.08 -6.37 4.19
N ILE A 73 1.91 -6.83 3.23
CA ILE A 73 1.81 -8.19 2.69
C ILE A 73 2.37 -9.18 3.71
N VAL A 74 1.58 -10.19 4.07
CA VAL A 74 2.02 -11.37 4.81
C VAL A 74 1.66 -12.63 4.02
N TYR A 75 2.35 -13.73 4.27
CA TYR A 75 2.22 -14.96 3.47
C TYR A 75 0.77 -15.42 3.28
N ASP A 76 -0.03 -15.41 4.35
CA ASP A 76 -1.42 -15.90 4.33
C ASP A 76 -2.37 -15.03 3.50
N THR A 77 -2.08 -13.73 3.35
CA THR A 77 -2.91 -12.82 2.55
C THR A 77 -2.65 -12.90 1.06
N ILE A 78 -1.53 -13.50 0.63
CA ILE A 78 -1.18 -13.63 -0.79
C ILE A 78 -2.17 -14.59 -1.47
N ARG A 79 -2.78 -14.11 -2.56
CA ARG A 79 -3.81 -14.85 -3.30
C ARG A 79 -3.23 -15.77 -4.37
N GLY A 80 -2.20 -15.31 -5.07
CA GLY A 80 -1.57 -16.03 -6.17
C GLY A 80 -0.70 -17.20 -5.71
N GLN A 81 -0.54 -18.19 -6.59
CA GLN A 81 0.41 -19.30 -6.43
C GLN A 81 1.06 -19.60 -7.77
N VAL A 82 2.29 -20.11 -7.75
CA VAL A 82 3.02 -20.52 -8.94
C VAL A 82 3.91 -21.71 -8.62
N ASP A 83 3.98 -22.64 -9.57
CA ASP A 83 4.89 -23.78 -9.52
C ASP A 83 6.23 -23.37 -10.17
N ILE A 84 7.26 -23.23 -9.36
CA ILE A 84 8.63 -22.90 -9.76
C ILE A 84 9.61 -23.84 -9.06
N ASP A 85 10.73 -24.11 -9.72
CA ASP A 85 11.78 -24.92 -9.13
C ASP A 85 12.52 -24.18 -7.99
N GLU A 86 13.26 -24.93 -7.20
CA GLU A 86 14.00 -24.42 -6.06
C GLU A 86 15.05 -23.35 -6.46
N LYS A 87 15.67 -23.50 -7.64
CA LYS A 87 16.63 -22.54 -8.17
C LYS A 87 15.96 -21.19 -8.49
N ALA A 88 14.80 -21.24 -9.13
CA ALA A 88 14.00 -20.04 -9.39
C ALA A 88 13.52 -19.40 -8.09
N LEU A 89 13.06 -20.21 -7.13
CA LEU A 89 12.65 -19.71 -5.81
C LEU A 89 13.79 -18.99 -5.10
N ASN A 90 14.99 -19.56 -5.08
CA ASN A 90 16.16 -18.93 -4.46
C ASN A 90 16.51 -17.57 -5.10
N ASN A 91 16.33 -17.45 -6.42
CA ASN A 91 16.59 -16.19 -7.12
C ASN A 91 15.49 -15.14 -6.93
N TYR A 92 14.24 -15.58 -6.81
CA TYR A 92 13.05 -14.72 -6.77
C TYR A 92 12.32 -14.78 -5.42
N SER A 93 13.03 -15.14 -4.35
CA SER A 93 12.48 -15.14 -3.00
C SER A 93 12.21 -13.73 -2.49
N VAL A 94 11.10 -13.57 -1.78
CA VAL A 94 10.75 -12.36 -1.03
C VAL A 94 10.84 -12.68 0.45
N THR A 95 11.56 -11.85 1.18
CA THR A 95 11.82 -12.02 2.62
C THR A 95 11.38 -10.80 3.40
N TYR A 96 11.33 -10.92 4.72
CA TYR A 96 10.94 -9.83 5.61
C TYR A 96 11.69 -8.52 5.32
N GLY A 97 10.93 -7.45 5.16
CA GLY A 97 11.45 -6.10 4.91
C GLY A 97 11.68 -5.75 3.44
N ASP A 98 11.51 -6.71 2.51
CA ASP A 98 11.55 -6.41 1.08
C ASP A 98 10.35 -5.52 0.69
N ILE A 99 10.58 -4.58 -0.21
CA ILE A 99 9.54 -3.70 -0.76
C ILE A 99 9.19 -4.14 -2.17
N LEU A 100 7.90 -4.34 -2.44
CA LEU A 100 7.37 -4.73 -3.74
C LEU A 100 6.76 -3.51 -4.43
N PHE A 101 7.13 -3.26 -5.69
CA PHE A 101 6.66 -2.14 -6.49
C PHE A 101 5.84 -2.64 -7.67
N GLN A 102 4.72 -2.01 -7.95
CA GLN A 102 3.98 -2.20 -9.18
C GLN A 102 4.82 -1.70 -10.37
N ARG A 103 5.12 -2.61 -11.30
CA ARG A 103 5.95 -2.31 -12.47
C ARG A 103 5.19 -1.58 -13.56
N SER A 104 3.95 -2.00 -13.81
CA SER A 104 3.10 -1.46 -14.88
C SER A 104 1.73 -1.08 -14.32
N SER A 105 1.20 0.06 -14.74
CA SER A 105 -0.11 0.56 -14.34
C SER A 105 -0.86 1.16 -15.53
N GLU A 106 -2.18 1.27 -15.41
CA GLU A 106 -3.03 1.94 -16.40
C GLU A 106 -3.07 3.46 -16.18
N THR A 107 -2.77 3.91 -14.97
CA THR A 107 -2.75 5.33 -14.59
C THR A 107 -1.37 5.78 -14.13
N VAL A 108 -1.08 7.05 -14.29
CA VAL A 108 0.19 7.65 -13.84
C VAL A 108 0.28 7.64 -12.31
N GLU A 109 -0.85 7.85 -11.64
CA GLU A 109 -0.97 7.91 -10.20
C GLU A 109 -0.66 6.58 -9.53
N ASP A 110 -0.92 5.45 -10.22
CA ASP A 110 -0.67 4.11 -9.70
C ASP A 110 0.74 3.59 -10.01
N ALA A 111 1.46 4.26 -10.91
CA ALA A 111 2.80 3.84 -11.32
C ALA A 111 3.75 3.71 -10.12
N GLY A 112 4.36 2.55 -9.96
CA GLY A 112 5.31 2.28 -8.89
C GLY A 112 4.72 2.38 -7.48
N LYS A 113 3.41 2.16 -7.28
CA LYS A 113 2.85 1.90 -5.95
C LYS A 113 3.60 0.76 -5.30
N SER A 114 3.77 0.83 -4.00
CA SER A 114 4.59 -0.12 -3.25
C SER A 114 3.89 -0.66 -2.03
N ASN A 115 4.30 -1.84 -1.61
CA ASN A 115 3.93 -2.43 -0.34
C ASN A 115 5.09 -3.26 0.21
N VAL A 116 5.09 -3.50 1.51
CA VAL A 116 6.16 -4.19 2.24
C VAL A 116 5.75 -5.62 2.59
N TYR A 117 6.70 -6.54 2.53
CA TYR A 117 6.52 -7.91 2.99
C TYR A 117 6.97 -8.06 4.46
N LEU A 118 6.06 -8.47 5.34
CA LEU A 118 6.31 -8.52 6.80
C LEU A 118 6.23 -9.94 7.42
N ASP A 119 6.18 -11.00 6.62
CA ASP A 119 6.29 -12.35 7.17
C ASP A 119 7.77 -12.67 7.48
N ARG A 120 8.06 -13.09 8.71
CA ARG A 120 9.43 -13.40 9.16
C ARG A 120 9.81 -14.87 8.99
N GLU A 121 8.82 -15.73 8.84
CA GLU A 121 9.02 -17.18 8.87
C GLU A 121 8.95 -17.81 7.48
N ARG A 122 8.13 -17.23 6.59
CA ARG A 122 7.83 -17.82 5.30
C ARG A 122 8.28 -16.92 4.17
N THR A 123 8.72 -17.56 3.08
CA THR A 123 9.18 -16.91 1.86
C THR A 123 8.15 -17.06 0.77
N ALA A 124 7.88 -15.98 0.05
CA ALA A 124 7.04 -15.96 -1.14
C ALA A 124 7.90 -15.68 -2.40
N THR A 125 7.30 -15.78 -3.57
CA THR A 125 7.84 -15.24 -4.82
C THR A 125 6.97 -14.09 -5.34
N TYR A 126 7.26 -13.52 -6.50
CA TYR A 126 6.54 -12.37 -7.06
C TYR A 126 6.50 -12.41 -8.58
N SER A 127 5.42 -11.89 -9.15
CA SER A 127 5.13 -11.94 -10.58
C SER A 127 5.99 -10.99 -11.41
N GLY A 128 6.12 -11.22 -12.71
CA GLY A 128 6.85 -10.37 -13.64
C GLY A 128 6.32 -8.93 -13.78
N PHE A 129 5.11 -8.65 -13.28
CA PHE A 129 4.52 -7.31 -13.19
C PHE A 129 4.91 -6.55 -11.91
N VAL A 130 5.78 -7.16 -11.11
CA VAL A 130 6.26 -6.62 -9.83
C VAL A 130 7.77 -6.47 -9.89
N ILE A 131 8.29 -5.39 -9.30
CA ILE A 131 9.72 -5.20 -9.04
C ILE A 131 9.93 -5.37 -7.54
N ARG A 132 10.83 -6.29 -7.14
CA ARG A 132 11.26 -6.40 -5.76
C ARG A 132 12.42 -5.43 -5.49
N GLY A 133 12.31 -4.64 -4.45
CA GLY A 133 13.42 -3.98 -3.78
C GLY A 133 13.85 -4.84 -2.59
N LYS A 134 14.88 -5.68 -2.78
CA LYS A 134 15.47 -6.49 -1.71
C LYS A 134 16.16 -5.58 -0.70
N LYS A 135 15.84 -5.75 0.58
CA LYS A 135 16.48 -5.02 1.68
C LYS A 135 17.98 -5.31 1.73
N ILE A 136 18.83 -4.26 1.65
CA ILE A 136 20.29 -4.35 1.70
C ILE A 136 20.93 -3.43 2.74
N ALA A 137 20.13 -2.61 3.45
CA ALA A 137 20.57 -1.69 4.49
C ALA A 137 19.62 -1.72 5.68
N ASP A 138 20.05 -1.14 6.78
CA ASP A 138 19.22 -1.05 7.98
C ASP A 138 18.22 0.11 7.86
N TYR A 139 16.95 -0.24 7.99
CA TYR A 139 15.80 0.66 8.10
C TYR A 139 14.62 -0.10 8.70
N ASP A 140 13.67 0.60 9.29
CA ASP A 140 12.40 0.00 9.66
C ASP A 140 11.52 -0.22 8.42
N PRO A 141 11.06 -1.46 8.13
CA PRO A 141 10.32 -1.78 6.91
C PRO A 141 8.97 -1.07 6.81
N VAL A 142 8.27 -0.88 7.93
CA VAL A 142 6.98 -0.18 7.96
C VAL A 142 7.20 1.31 7.71
N TYR A 143 8.20 1.90 8.37
CA TYR A 143 8.57 3.29 8.14
C TYR A 143 8.90 3.56 6.66
N LEU A 144 9.77 2.74 6.03
CA LEU A 144 10.12 2.94 4.63
C LEU A 144 8.89 2.79 3.73
N ASN A 145 8.03 1.80 3.97
CA ASN A 145 6.79 1.61 3.21
C ASN A 145 5.89 2.86 3.27
N GLU A 146 5.69 3.44 4.45
CA GLU A 146 4.87 4.64 4.61
C GLU A 146 5.55 5.88 4.03
N LEU A 147 6.87 5.98 4.12
CA LEU A 147 7.65 7.05 3.51
C LEU A 147 7.49 7.05 1.98
N LEU A 148 7.48 5.88 1.34
CA LEU A 148 7.26 5.70 -0.10
C LEU A 148 5.88 6.16 -0.57
N LYS A 149 4.87 6.15 0.30
CA LYS A 149 3.51 6.64 0.03
C LYS A 149 3.40 8.17 0.12
N THR A 150 4.38 8.85 0.69
CA THR A 150 4.34 10.33 0.84
C THR A 150 4.39 11.04 -0.51
N THR A 151 3.69 12.18 -0.60
CA THR A 151 3.58 12.96 -1.86
C THR A 151 4.93 13.28 -2.49
N GLY A 152 5.93 13.68 -1.70
CA GLY A 152 7.24 14.05 -2.23
C GLY A 152 8.01 12.89 -2.86
N VAL A 153 7.86 11.67 -2.33
CA VAL A 153 8.47 10.46 -2.90
C VAL A 153 7.65 9.98 -4.11
N ARG A 154 6.31 9.95 -3.99
CA ARG A 154 5.41 9.58 -5.10
C ARG A 154 5.63 10.43 -6.35
N GLN A 155 5.76 11.75 -6.20
CA GLN A 155 6.03 12.65 -7.32
C GLN A 155 7.34 12.34 -8.04
N GLN A 156 8.39 11.91 -7.31
CA GLN A 156 9.63 11.48 -7.96
C GLN A 156 9.43 10.19 -8.76
N ILE A 157 8.74 9.18 -8.19
CA ILE A 157 8.46 7.91 -8.87
C ILE A 157 7.66 8.18 -10.16
N ILE A 158 6.58 8.97 -10.07
CA ILE A 158 5.74 9.35 -11.20
C ILE A 158 6.54 10.09 -12.28
N LYS A 159 7.41 11.02 -11.89
CA LYS A 159 8.26 11.75 -12.82
C LYS A 159 9.20 10.86 -13.63
N TYR A 160 9.64 9.75 -13.05
CA TYR A 160 10.53 8.79 -13.73
C TYR A 160 9.77 7.65 -14.43
N ALA A 161 8.45 7.58 -14.28
CA ALA A 161 7.62 6.63 -15.00
C ALA A 161 7.49 7.05 -16.49
N ALA A 162 7.38 6.08 -17.37
CA ALA A 162 7.32 6.30 -18.81
C ALA A 162 6.29 5.36 -19.48
N GLY A 163 5.66 5.84 -20.54
CA GLY A 163 4.71 5.09 -21.35
C GLY A 163 3.50 5.92 -21.74
N SER A 164 2.76 5.49 -22.78
CA SER A 164 1.58 6.19 -23.27
C SER A 164 0.28 5.45 -23.00
N GLN A 165 0.26 4.14 -23.14
CA GLN A 165 -0.92 3.30 -22.84
C GLN A 165 -0.76 2.56 -21.50
N HIS A 166 0.44 2.08 -21.23
CA HIS A 166 0.82 1.49 -19.93
C HIS A 166 2.00 2.27 -19.39
N ILE A 167 1.81 2.77 -18.19
CA ILE A 167 2.86 3.53 -17.49
C ILE A 167 3.76 2.53 -16.78
N ASN A 168 5.03 2.51 -17.15
CA ASN A 168 6.01 1.59 -16.62
C ASN A 168 7.05 2.30 -15.75
N VAL A 169 7.42 1.64 -14.66
CA VAL A 169 8.53 2.02 -13.81
C VAL A 169 9.66 1.01 -13.99
N SER A 170 10.89 1.49 -14.18
CA SER A 170 12.07 0.64 -14.30
C SER A 170 12.83 0.54 -12.98
N GLN A 171 13.70 -0.48 -12.87
CA GLN A 171 14.63 -0.61 -11.74
C GLN A 171 15.53 0.62 -11.60
N ASP A 172 16.03 1.14 -12.72
CA ASP A 172 16.89 2.34 -12.75
C ASP A 172 16.13 3.60 -12.32
N SER A 173 14.83 3.70 -12.66
CA SER A 173 13.97 4.78 -12.22
C SER A 173 13.81 4.77 -10.69
N LEU A 174 13.51 3.60 -10.13
CA LEU A 174 13.39 3.44 -8.67
C LEU A 174 14.72 3.68 -7.95
N ALA A 175 15.86 3.23 -8.52
CA ALA A 175 17.18 3.42 -7.95
C ALA A 175 17.55 4.90 -7.73
N ARG A 176 17.03 5.81 -8.58
CA ARG A 176 17.29 7.26 -8.51
C ARG A 176 16.43 8.01 -7.52
N VAL A 177 15.34 7.41 -7.06
CA VAL A 177 14.41 8.06 -6.10
C VAL A 177 15.14 8.35 -4.79
N ARG A 178 14.93 9.55 -4.27
CA ARG A 178 15.53 10.00 -3.01
C ARG A 178 14.50 9.99 -1.88
N VAL A 179 14.94 9.56 -0.73
CA VAL A 179 14.18 9.54 0.51
C VAL A 179 14.99 10.19 1.62
N CYS A 180 14.31 10.71 2.64
CA CYS A 180 14.97 11.26 3.83
C CYS A 180 14.65 10.34 5.02
N LEU A 181 15.68 9.68 5.55
CA LEU A 181 15.55 8.76 6.67
C LEU A 181 15.78 9.50 8.00
N ALA A 182 14.88 9.29 8.93
CA ALA A 182 15.04 9.62 10.33
C ALA A 182 16.11 8.74 11.00
N SER A 183 16.47 9.00 12.26
CA SER A 183 17.24 8.06 13.08
C SER A 183 16.49 6.74 13.24
N GLU A 184 17.19 5.64 13.51
CA GLU A 184 16.56 4.32 13.68
C GLU A 184 15.49 4.32 14.78
N GLU A 185 15.78 4.99 15.91
CA GLU A 185 14.84 5.15 17.02
C GLU A 185 13.57 5.90 16.59
N GLU A 186 13.73 6.98 15.83
CA GLU A 186 12.60 7.77 15.33
C GLU A 186 11.81 7.00 14.27
N GLN A 187 12.48 6.23 13.39
CA GLN A 187 11.83 5.34 12.43
C GLN A 187 10.91 4.33 13.15
N GLN A 188 11.42 3.67 14.21
CA GLN A 188 10.66 2.71 15.01
C GLN A 188 9.44 3.35 15.68
N LEU A 189 9.61 4.53 16.29
CA LEU A 189 8.49 5.25 16.92
C LEU A 189 7.42 5.65 15.90
N ILE A 190 7.81 6.16 14.73
CA ILE A 190 6.89 6.52 13.67
C ILE A 190 6.16 5.26 13.15
N ALA A 191 6.90 4.17 12.89
CA ALA A 191 6.33 2.92 12.44
C ALA A 191 5.33 2.33 13.44
N GLU A 192 5.63 2.39 14.75
CA GLU A 192 4.72 1.93 15.80
C GLU A 192 3.42 2.74 15.81
N VAL A 193 3.50 4.06 15.76
CA VAL A 193 2.31 4.94 15.74
C VAL A 193 1.46 4.65 14.50
N LEU A 194 2.07 4.58 13.31
CA LEU A 194 1.35 4.32 12.07
C LEU A 194 0.74 2.91 12.05
N SER A 195 1.44 1.90 12.56
CA SER A 195 0.92 0.53 12.70
C SER A 195 -0.30 0.46 13.62
N LYS A 196 -0.29 1.18 14.74
CA LYS A 196 -1.45 1.26 15.65
C LYS A 196 -2.67 1.90 14.97
N TRP A 197 -2.44 2.97 14.21
CA TRP A 197 -3.51 3.59 13.43
C TRP A 197 -4.06 2.66 12.35
N GLY A 198 -3.20 1.95 11.62
CA GLY A 198 -3.61 0.94 10.64
C GLY A 198 -4.47 -0.17 11.26
N GLN A 199 -4.05 -0.71 12.42
CA GLN A 199 -4.83 -1.70 13.16
C GLN A 199 -6.19 -1.16 13.62
N ALA A 200 -6.25 0.10 14.10
CA ALA A 200 -7.50 0.72 14.51
C ALA A 200 -8.47 0.89 13.33
N ILE A 201 -7.97 1.30 12.16
CA ILE A 201 -8.77 1.40 10.93
C ILE A 201 -9.31 0.02 10.53
N GLU A 202 -8.47 -1.01 10.49
CA GLU A 202 -8.88 -2.37 10.15
C GLU A 202 -9.98 -2.91 11.10
N LEU A 203 -9.85 -2.65 12.40
CA LEU A 203 -10.88 -3.03 13.37
C LEU A 203 -12.22 -2.32 13.13
N GLN A 204 -12.17 -1.03 12.77
CA GLN A 204 -13.37 -0.27 12.42
C GLN A 204 -14.04 -0.79 11.14
N GLU A 205 -13.27 -1.12 10.11
CA GLU A 205 -13.78 -1.71 8.87
C GLU A 205 -14.49 -3.05 9.13
N LYS A 206 -13.85 -3.94 9.91
CA LYS A 206 -14.47 -5.22 10.33
C LYS A 206 -15.77 -5.01 11.12
N LEU A 207 -15.82 -3.98 11.97
CA LEU A 207 -17.03 -3.63 12.71
C LEU A 207 -18.14 -3.16 11.77
N ILE A 208 -17.83 -2.28 10.83
CA ILE A 208 -18.78 -1.79 9.82
C ILE A 208 -19.35 -2.95 9.02
N GLU A 209 -18.50 -3.84 8.49
CA GLU A 209 -18.93 -5.03 7.75
C GLU A 209 -19.89 -5.91 8.57
N LYS A 210 -19.54 -6.17 9.83
CA LYS A 210 -20.40 -6.94 10.74
C LYS A 210 -21.76 -6.29 10.96
N LEU A 211 -21.79 -4.96 11.15
CA LEU A 211 -23.03 -4.21 11.34
C LEU A 211 -23.89 -4.20 10.07
N GLU A 212 -23.28 -4.13 8.90
CA GLU A 212 -23.99 -4.24 7.61
C GLU A 212 -24.61 -5.63 7.42
N LEU A 213 -23.88 -6.70 7.76
CA LEU A 213 -24.42 -8.06 7.76
C LEU A 213 -25.59 -8.22 8.73
N GLN A 214 -25.49 -7.68 9.95
CA GLN A 214 -26.58 -7.68 10.93
C GLN A 214 -27.79 -6.90 10.40
N LYS A 215 -27.58 -5.71 9.81
CA LYS A 215 -28.64 -4.91 9.17
C LYS A 215 -29.36 -5.71 8.08
N LYS A 216 -28.61 -6.35 7.17
CA LYS A 216 -29.17 -7.21 6.11
C LYS A 216 -30.00 -8.36 6.68
N ALA A 217 -29.50 -9.03 7.73
CA ALA A 217 -30.22 -10.12 8.39
C ALA A 217 -31.52 -9.64 9.06
N LEU A 218 -31.49 -8.50 9.74
CA LEU A 218 -32.68 -7.90 10.35
C LEU A 218 -33.71 -7.49 9.30
N ILE A 219 -33.29 -6.83 8.22
CA ILE A 219 -34.20 -6.47 7.11
C ILE A 219 -34.87 -7.73 6.55
N LYS A 220 -34.08 -8.79 6.27
CA LYS A 220 -34.63 -10.07 5.80
C LYS A 220 -35.64 -10.66 6.78
N LYS A 221 -35.32 -10.65 8.08
CA LYS A 221 -36.20 -11.16 9.14
C LYS A 221 -37.49 -10.36 9.25
N LEU A 222 -37.41 -9.03 9.25
CA LEU A 222 -38.56 -8.13 9.43
C LEU A 222 -39.46 -8.06 8.20
N LEU A 223 -38.88 -8.12 6.99
CA LEU A 223 -39.58 -8.03 5.71
C LEU A 223 -39.91 -9.41 5.09
N SER A 224 -39.58 -10.51 5.78
CA SER A 224 -40.04 -11.84 5.35
C SER A 224 -41.57 -11.96 5.52
N PRO A 225 -42.31 -12.43 4.48
CA PRO A 225 -43.74 -12.58 4.55
C PRO A 225 -44.19 -13.39 5.75
N GLN A 226 -45.06 -12.83 6.58
CA GLN A 226 -45.65 -13.51 7.72
C GLN A 226 -47.09 -13.97 7.36
N LYS A 227 -47.61 -14.96 8.09
CA LYS A 227 -48.96 -15.54 7.83
C LYS A 227 -50.08 -14.50 7.78
N ASN A 228 -49.94 -13.37 8.45
CA ASN A 228 -50.93 -12.29 8.56
C ASN A 228 -50.67 -11.14 7.55
N TRP A 229 -49.64 -11.23 6.67
CA TRP A 229 -49.39 -10.18 5.67
C TRP A 229 -50.39 -10.27 4.52
N ARG A 230 -50.99 -9.13 4.15
CA ARG A 230 -51.86 -9.00 2.98
C ARG A 230 -51.06 -8.48 1.79
N ARG A 231 -51.34 -8.99 0.61
CA ARG A 231 -50.81 -8.45 -0.64
C ARG A 231 -51.68 -7.31 -1.11
N GLU A 232 -51.11 -6.11 -1.18
CA GLU A 232 -51.77 -4.91 -1.68
C GLU A 232 -51.05 -4.38 -2.92
N LYS A 233 -51.81 -3.73 -3.82
CA LYS A 233 -51.18 -3.05 -4.96
C LYS A 233 -50.49 -1.78 -4.47
N ILE A 234 -49.32 -1.47 -4.98
CA ILE A 234 -48.55 -0.26 -4.61
C ILE A 234 -49.40 1.01 -4.76
N GLY A 235 -50.24 1.10 -5.79
CA GLY A 235 -51.13 2.24 -6.02
C GLY A 235 -52.24 2.41 -4.98
N SER A 236 -52.55 1.37 -4.17
CA SER A 236 -53.51 1.49 -3.06
C SER A 236 -52.88 1.97 -1.76
N VAL A 237 -51.55 1.82 -1.64
CA VAL A 237 -50.79 2.17 -0.43
C VAL A 237 -50.01 3.50 -0.59
N ALA A 238 -49.57 3.80 -1.80
CA ALA A 238 -48.83 5.02 -2.11
C ALA A 238 -49.52 5.84 -3.20
N LYS A 239 -49.98 7.05 -2.87
CA LYS A 239 -50.46 8.02 -3.85
C LYS A 239 -49.27 8.79 -4.43
N SER A 240 -49.00 8.62 -5.72
CA SER A 240 -48.06 9.46 -6.43
C SER A 240 -48.56 10.90 -6.49
N LYS A 241 -47.83 11.86 -5.90
CA LYS A 241 -48.09 13.28 -6.19
C LYS A 241 -47.57 13.55 -7.60
N LYS A 242 -48.48 13.83 -8.54
CA LYS A 242 -48.07 14.48 -9.81
C LYS A 242 -47.57 15.87 -9.45
N GLN A 243 -46.28 16.12 -9.64
CA GLN A 243 -45.74 17.46 -9.74
C GLN A 243 -46.13 18.00 -11.13
N TYR A 244 -46.88 19.09 -11.12
CA TYR A 244 -47.12 19.95 -12.28
C TYR A 244 -45.91 20.89 -12.46
#